data_4b0047a5225c45d6ee6c1450896baaae
#
_entry.id   4b0047a5225c45d6ee6c1450896baaae
#
_cell.length_a   1.000
_cell.length_b   1.000
_cell.length_c   1.000
_cell.angle_alpha   90.00
_cell.angle_beta   90.00
_cell.angle_gamma   90.00
#
_symmetry.space_group_name_H-M   'P 1'
#
loop_
_entity.id
_entity.type
_entity.pdbx_description
1 polymer ?
#
loop_
_entity_poly.entity_id
_entity_poly.type
_entity_poly.pdbx_seq_one_letter_code
_entity_poly.pdbx_strand_id
1 'polypeptide(L)'
;MGETILEIRHLGKSFGSHQVLRDIDFTVSKGDVTSIIGSSGSGKSTLLRCVNLLETPTSGEILFHGKNMADRGVDAAAYRSRVGMVFQSFNLFSNMTVLKNCVAGQVKVLKKDPEEARDAALQYLDRVG
;
A
#
# COMPACT_ATOMS: atom_id res chain seq x y z
N MET A 1 -12.84 -10.93 17.30
CA MET A 1 -11.62 -11.45 16.70
C MET A 1 -11.90 -11.84 15.27
N GLY A 2 -11.27 -11.21 14.34
CA GLY A 2 -11.40 -11.49 12.93
C GLY A 2 -10.19 -12.24 12.38
N GLU A 3 -10.30 -12.62 11.13
CA GLU A 3 -9.19 -13.17 10.37
C GLU A 3 -8.03 -12.17 10.31
N THR A 4 -6.82 -12.64 10.58
CA THR A 4 -5.61 -11.80 10.42
C THR A 4 -5.34 -11.58 8.94
N ILE A 5 -5.35 -10.33 8.52
CA ILE A 5 -5.10 -9.96 7.13
C ILE A 5 -3.63 -9.60 6.93
N LEU A 6 -3.09 -8.80 7.83
CA LEU A 6 -1.71 -8.29 7.74
C LEU A 6 -0.99 -8.57 9.03
N GLU A 7 0.22 -9.10 8.91
CA GLU A 7 1.10 -9.30 10.06
C GLU A 7 2.48 -8.77 9.74
N ILE A 8 2.98 -7.90 10.59
CA ILE A 8 4.32 -7.32 10.48
C ILE A 8 5.17 -7.95 11.55
N ARG A 9 6.28 -8.58 11.15
CA ARG A 9 7.19 -9.28 12.05
C ARG A 9 8.59 -8.72 11.95
N HIS A 10 9.11 -8.20 13.05
CA HIS A 10 10.49 -7.75 13.17
C HIS A 10 10.92 -6.80 12.06
N LEU A 11 10.00 -5.93 11.63
CA LEU A 11 10.25 -5.03 10.50
C LEU A 11 11.29 -3.98 10.86
N GLY A 12 12.29 -3.88 10.02
CA GLY A 12 13.33 -2.87 10.14
C GLY A 12 13.55 -2.12 8.83
N LYS A 13 13.89 -0.86 8.93
CA LYS A 13 14.26 -0.05 7.77
C LYS A 13 15.34 0.94 8.15
N SER A 14 16.42 0.92 7.38
CA SER A 14 17.53 1.87 7.51
C SER A 14 17.80 2.55 6.18
N PHE A 15 18.18 3.83 6.25
CA PHE A 15 18.65 4.60 5.12
C PHE A 15 20.14 4.91 5.39
N GLY A 16 21.03 4.15 4.77
CA GLY A 16 22.46 4.23 5.09
C GLY A 16 22.70 3.82 6.54
N SER A 17 23.29 4.69 7.33
CA SER A 17 23.55 4.46 8.75
C SER A 17 22.39 4.87 9.66
N HIS A 18 21.35 5.49 9.12
CA HIS A 18 20.20 5.97 9.89
C HIS A 18 19.10 4.92 9.93
N GLN A 19 18.89 4.31 11.09
CA GLN A 19 17.84 3.33 11.30
C GLN A 19 16.54 4.04 11.70
N VAL A 20 15.52 3.94 10.84
CA VAL A 20 14.23 4.59 11.04
C VAL A 20 13.24 3.67 11.73
N LEU A 21 13.17 2.40 11.31
CA LEU A 21 12.30 1.39 11.92
C LEU A 21 13.14 0.32 12.59
N ARG A 22 12.78 -0.04 13.82
CA ARG A 22 13.49 -1.04 14.62
C ARG A 22 12.50 -2.06 15.15
N ASP A 23 12.65 -3.30 14.70
CA ASP A 23 11.94 -4.45 15.25
C ASP A 23 10.43 -4.18 15.48
N ILE A 24 9.75 -3.75 14.45
CA ILE A 24 8.32 -3.40 14.51
C ILE A 24 7.47 -4.67 14.35
N ASP A 25 6.58 -4.92 15.30
CA ASP A 25 5.66 -6.06 15.28
C ASP A 25 4.23 -5.59 15.52
N PHE A 26 3.29 -6.00 14.66
CA PHE A 26 1.86 -5.82 14.91
C PHE A 26 1.06 -6.65 13.93
N THR A 27 -0.23 -6.81 14.23
CA THR A 27 -1.18 -7.51 13.36
C THR A 27 -2.40 -6.63 13.10
N VAL A 28 -3.00 -6.80 11.92
CA VAL A 28 -4.26 -6.16 11.55
C VAL A 28 -5.22 -7.25 11.11
N SER A 29 -6.38 -7.31 11.76
CA SER A 29 -7.42 -8.29 11.46
C SER A 29 -8.54 -7.67 10.64
N LYS A 30 -9.34 -8.50 10.00
CA LYS A 30 -10.47 -8.05 9.21
C LYS A 30 -11.41 -7.18 10.04
N GLY A 31 -11.75 -6.01 9.52
CA GLY A 31 -12.61 -5.05 10.21
C GLY A 31 -11.91 -4.09 11.17
N ASP A 32 -10.60 -4.27 11.37
CA ASP A 32 -9.84 -3.38 12.26
C ASP A 32 -9.60 -2.01 11.64
N VAL A 33 -9.58 -1.02 12.51
CA VAL A 33 -9.04 0.31 12.20
C VAL A 33 -7.87 0.55 13.16
N THR A 34 -6.67 0.66 12.61
CA THR A 34 -5.45 0.81 13.39
C THR A 34 -4.89 2.21 13.19
N SER A 35 -4.59 2.90 14.29
CA SER A 35 -3.98 4.23 14.26
C SER A 35 -2.52 4.15 14.65
N ILE A 36 -1.68 4.88 13.93
CA ILE A 36 -0.25 5.00 14.22
C ILE A 36 0.00 6.42 14.69
N ILE A 37 0.46 6.57 15.93
CA ILE A 37 0.66 7.87 16.58
C ILE A 37 2.17 8.08 16.77
N GLY A 38 2.62 9.29 16.48
CA GLY A 38 4.00 9.68 16.69
C GLY A 38 4.25 11.09 16.16
N SER A 39 5.37 11.67 16.56
CA SER A 39 5.78 12.98 16.08
C SER A 39 6.28 12.91 14.63
N SER A 40 6.38 14.07 13.99
CA SER A 40 7.01 14.19 12.67
C SER A 40 8.43 13.61 12.72
N GLY A 41 8.78 12.80 11.72
CA GLY A 41 10.11 12.17 11.67
C GLY A 41 10.25 10.90 12.48
N SER A 42 9.16 10.40 13.11
CA SER A 42 9.21 9.18 13.92
C SER A 42 9.16 7.88 13.10
N GLY A 43 9.05 7.97 11.78
CA GLY A 43 9.02 6.80 10.90
C GLY A 43 7.63 6.32 10.50
N LYS A 44 6.57 7.03 10.85
CA LYS A 44 5.19 6.64 10.49
C LYS A 44 5.01 6.46 8.99
N SER A 45 5.44 7.44 8.20
CA SER A 45 5.33 7.38 6.74
C SER A 45 6.20 6.28 6.16
N THR A 46 7.38 6.07 6.73
CA THR A 46 8.28 4.98 6.31
C THR A 46 7.64 3.62 6.55
N LEU A 47 7.00 3.44 7.72
CA LEU A 47 6.29 2.20 8.04
C LEU A 47 5.19 1.92 7.02
N LEU A 48 4.35 2.91 6.73
CA LEU A 48 3.27 2.75 5.75
C LEU A 48 3.79 2.44 4.35
N ARG A 49 4.91 3.07 3.95
CA ARG A 49 5.54 2.79 2.66
C ARG A 49 6.12 1.40 2.59
N CYS A 50 6.68 0.89 3.68
CA CYS A 50 7.14 -0.50 3.72
C CYS A 50 5.98 -1.48 3.61
N VAL A 51 4.88 -1.22 4.31
CA VAL A 51 3.69 -2.07 4.24
C VAL A 51 3.15 -2.17 2.82
N ASN A 52 3.18 -1.07 2.08
CA ASN A 52 2.72 -1.05 0.67
C ASN A 52 3.84 -1.34 -0.34
N LEU A 53 5.02 -1.73 0.12
CA LEU A 53 6.19 -2.05 -0.71
C LEU A 53 6.65 -0.88 -1.60
N LEU A 54 6.33 0.34 -1.25
CA LEU A 54 6.92 1.53 -1.88
C LEU A 54 8.35 1.74 -1.40
N GLU A 55 8.67 1.24 -0.21
CA GLU A 55 10.02 1.13 0.31
C GLU A 55 10.29 -0.34 0.61
N THR A 56 11.46 -0.83 0.24
CA THR A 56 11.86 -2.21 0.55
C THR A 56 12.34 -2.28 2.00
N PRO A 57 11.76 -3.15 2.84
CA PRO A 57 12.26 -3.33 4.19
C PRO A 57 13.72 -3.77 4.19
N THR A 58 14.49 -3.30 5.16
CA THR A 58 15.88 -3.75 5.35
C THR A 58 15.89 -5.15 5.98
N SER A 59 14.93 -5.42 6.86
CA SER A 59 14.79 -6.70 7.55
C SER A 59 13.34 -6.92 7.94
N GLY A 60 13.02 -8.15 8.33
CA GLY A 60 11.70 -8.53 8.80
C GLY A 60 10.78 -9.03 7.70
N GLU A 61 9.54 -9.25 8.07
CA GLU A 61 8.53 -9.85 7.20
C GLU A 61 7.25 -9.05 7.19
N ILE A 62 6.58 -9.03 6.03
CA ILE A 62 5.26 -8.44 5.84
C ILE A 62 4.36 -9.56 5.32
N LEU A 63 3.53 -10.12 6.18
CA LEU A 63 2.66 -11.24 5.83
C LEU A 63 1.26 -10.73 5.48
N PHE A 64 0.84 -10.96 4.25
CA PHE A 64 -0.50 -10.63 3.79
C PHE A 64 -1.23 -11.94 3.51
N HIS A 65 -2.28 -12.22 4.27
CA HIS A 65 -2.96 -13.51 4.28
C HIS A 65 -1.98 -14.68 4.43
N GLY A 66 -0.99 -14.51 5.30
CA GLY A 66 0.01 -15.52 5.62
C GLY A 66 1.18 -15.63 4.65
N LYS A 67 1.18 -14.87 3.56
CA LYS A 67 2.26 -14.89 2.57
C LYS A 67 3.17 -13.68 2.73
N ASN A 68 4.49 -13.93 2.79
CA ASN A 68 5.47 -12.85 2.94
C ASN A 68 5.60 -12.05 1.64
N MET A 69 5.16 -10.81 1.68
CA MET A 69 5.20 -9.89 0.52
C MET A 69 6.59 -9.28 0.29
N ALA A 70 7.51 -9.46 1.23
CA ALA A 70 8.89 -8.98 1.08
C ALA A 70 9.79 -10.01 0.36
N ASP A 71 9.28 -11.21 0.07
CA ASP A 71 10.03 -12.24 -0.64
C ASP A 71 10.27 -11.89 -2.11
N ARG A 72 11.35 -12.45 -2.65
CA ARG A 72 11.63 -12.36 -4.08
C ARG A 72 10.55 -13.11 -4.87
N GLY A 73 10.21 -12.61 -6.05
CA GLY A 73 9.22 -13.24 -6.91
C GLY A 73 7.78 -12.86 -6.61
N VAL A 74 7.54 -12.05 -5.58
CA VAL A 74 6.21 -11.51 -5.31
C VAL A 74 5.92 -10.41 -6.33
N ASP A 75 4.72 -10.46 -6.93
CA ASP A 75 4.26 -9.39 -7.79
C ASP A 75 3.80 -8.20 -6.93
N ALA A 76 4.70 -7.26 -6.72
CA ALA A 76 4.43 -6.09 -5.88
C ALA A 76 3.30 -5.23 -6.43
N ALA A 77 3.17 -5.15 -7.75
CA ALA A 77 2.09 -4.39 -8.37
C ALA A 77 0.71 -5.01 -8.07
N ALA A 78 0.62 -6.35 -8.15
CA ALA A 78 -0.62 -7.05 -7.81
C ALA A 78 -0.96 -6.89 -6.32
N TYR A 79 0.03 -6.99 -5.44
CA TYR A 79 -0.17 -6.74 -4.02
C TYR A 79 -0.67 -5.31 -3.77
N ARG A 80 -0.01 -4.31 -4.36
CA ARG A 80 -0.40 -2.91 -4.20
C ARG A 80 -1.80 -2.60 -4.75
N SER A 81 -2.28 -3.38 -5.71
CA SER A 81 -3.65 -3.21 -6.21
C SER A 81 -4.70 -3.61 -5.16
N ARG A 82 -4.32 -4.43 -4.19
CA ARG A 82 -5.19 -4.88 -3.10
C ARG A 82 -5.01 -4.06 -1.81
N VAL A 83 -3.93 -3.31 -1.71
CA VAL A 83 -3.59 -2.50 -0.54
C VAL A 83 -3.48 -1.05 -1.00
N GLY A 84 -4.56 -0.31 -0.85
CA GLY A 84 -4.60 1.09 -1.26
C GLY A 84 -3.86 1.98 -0.27
N MET A 85 -3.29 3.07 -0.78
CA MET A 85 -2.64 4.07 0.04
C MET A 85 -3.12 5.46 -0.33
N VAL A 86 -3.53 6.24 0.68
CA VAL A 86 -3.91 7.63 0.49
C VAL A 86 -2.74 8.49 0.94
N PHE A 87 -2.13 9.20 -0.01
CA PHE A 87 -0.98 10.05 0.25
C PHE A 87 -1.42 11.43 0.74
N GLN A 88 -0.50 12.15 1.40
CA GLN A 88 -0.73 13.55 1.75
C GLN A 88 -0.90 14.44 0.53
N SER A 89 -0.19 14.13 -0.57
CA SER A 89 -0.38 14.79 -1.87
C SER A 89 -1.22 13.88 -2.75
N PHE A 90 -1.84 14.45 -3.78
CA PHE A 90 -2.73 13.69 -4.66
C PHE A 90 -2.00 12.66 -5.52
N ASN A 91 -0.72 12.88 -5.82
CA ASN A 91 0.14 11.96 -6.60
C ASN A 91 -0.47 11.55 -7.94
N LEU A 92 -1.08 12.51 -8.63
CA LEU A 92 -1.66 12.28 -9.94
C LEU A 92 -0.60 12.44 -11.04
N PHE A 93 -0.75 11.67 -12.11
CA PHE A 93 0.03 11.90 -13.32
C PHE A 93 -0.46 13.19 -13.98
N SER A 94 0.38 14.22 -13.95
CA SER A 94 0.00 15.54 -14.46
C SER A 94 -0.22 15.59 -15.98
N ASN A 95 0.32 14.61 -16.70
CA ASN A 95 0.15 14.47 -18.15
C ASN A 95 -1.09 13.66 -18.55
N MET A 96 -1.93 13.32 -17.58
CA MET A 96 -3.14 12.55 -17.81
C MET A 96 -4.35 13.28 -17.25
N THR A 97 -5.52 13.03 -17.84
CA THR A 97 -6.80 13.51 -17.29
C THR A 97 -7.10 12.80 -15.96
N VAL A 98 -8.07 13.33 -15.22
CA VAL A 98 -8.57 12.68 -14.00
C VAL A 98 -9.05 11.25 -14.32
N LEU A 99 -9.84 11.12 -15.38
CA LEU A 99 -10.36 9.81 -15.80
C LEU A 99 -9.23 8.83 -16.13
N LYS A 100 -8.24 9.27 -16.89
CA LYS A 100 -7.08 8.41 -17.24
C LYS A 100 -6.28 7.98 -16.00
N ASN A 101 -6.14 8.86 -15.01
CA ASN A 101 -5.51 8.50 -13.73
C ASN A 101 -6.28 7.37 -13.04
N CYS A 102 -7.61 7.43 -13.03
CA CYS A 102 -8.45 6.40 -12.42
C CYS A 102 -8.41 5.08 -13.18
N VAL A 103 -8.23 5.12 -14.49
CA VAL A 103 -8.25 3.92 -15.35
C VAL A 103 -6.91 3.18 -15.38
N ALA A 104 -5.80 3.91 -15.28
CA ALA A 104 -4.46 3.36 -15.54
C ALA A 104 -4.14 2.10 -14.73
N GLY A 105 -4.37 2.11 -13.42
CA GLY A 105 -4.10 0.95 -12.57
C GLY A 105 -5.01 -0.24 -12.89
N GLN A 106 -6.27 0.02 -13.22
CA GLN A 106 -7.23 -1.02 -13.54
C GLN A 106 -6.82 -1.77 -14.82
N VAL A 107 -6.38 -1.05 -15.83
CA VAL A 107 -6.01 -1.64 -17.12
C VAL A 107 -4.63 -2.29 -17.04
N LYS A 108 -3.63 -1.59 -16.52
CA LYS A 108 -2.23 -2.04 -16.55
C LYS A 108 -1.91 -3.10 -15.50
N VAL A 109 -2.49 -3.01 -14.32
CA VAL A 109 -2.20 -3.92 -13.20
C VAL A 109 -3.26 -5.01 -13.07
N LEU A 110 -4.53 -4.64 -13.01
CA LEU A 110 -5.63 -5.59 -12.85
C LEU A 110 -6.05 -6.24 -14.16
N LYS A 111 -5.53 -5.77 -15.29
CA LYS A 111 -5.80 -6.30 -16.64
C LYS A 111 -7.29 -6.24 -17.00
N LYS A 112 -8.00 -5.26 -16.48
CA LYS A 112 -9.40 -5.04 -16.83
C LYS A 112 -9.53 -4.54 -18.27
N ASP A 113 -10.67 -4.87 -18.89
CA ASP A 113 -11.04 -4.29 -20.18
C ASP A 113 -11.12 -2.76 -20.06
N PRO A 114 -10.57 -2.00 -21.02
CA PRO A 114 -10.59 -0.52 -20.94
C PRO A 114 -11.99 0.09 -20.76
N GLU A 115 -13.01 -0.45 -21.42
CA GLU A 115 -14.39 0.03 -21.26
C GLU A 115 -14.92 -0.21 -19.84
N GLU A 116 -14.70 -1.40 -19.30
CA GLU A 116 -15.08 -1.75 -17.94
C GLU A 116 -14.37 -0.87 -16.92
N ALA A 117 -13.07 -0.63 -17.10
CA ALA A 117 -12.28 0.26 -16.24
C ALA A 117 -12.81 1.70 -16.27
N ARG A 118 -13.15 2.19 -17.45
CA ARG A 118 -13.73 3.52 -17.63
C ARG A 118 -15.09 3.66 -16.92
N ASP A 119 -15.95 2.67 -17.09
CA ASP A 119 -17.27 2.67 -16.45
C ASP A 119 -17.15 2.65 -14.93
N ALA A 120 -16.26 1.83 -14.38
CA ALA A 120 -16.01 1.80 -12.96
C ALA A 120 -15.47 3.14 -12.44
N ALA A 121 -14.52 3.74 -13.16
CA ALA A 121 -13.96 5.05 -12.81
C ALA A 121 -15.03 6.14 -12.80
N LEU A 122 -15.91 6.18 -13.81
CA LEU A 122 -16.99 7.16 -13.88
C LEU A 122 -17.97 7.00 -12.73
N GLN A 123 -18.31 5.76 -12.34
CA GLN A 123 -19.19 5.51 -11.20
C GLN A 123 -18.58 6.03 -9.89
N TYR A 124 -17.30 5.79 -9.65
CA TYR A 124 -16.63 6.26 -8.43
C TYR A 124 -16.47 7.77 -8.42
N LEU A 125 -16.15 8.39 -9.56
CA LEU A 125 -16.04 9.84 -9.66
C LEU A 125 -17.40 10.52 -9.40
N ASP A 126 -18.49 9.95 -9.91
CA ASP A 126 -19.84 10.44 -9.65
C ASP A 126 -20.18 10.35 -8.16
N ARG A 127 -19.77 9.24 -7.52
CA ARG A 127 -20.03 8.99 -6.11
C ARG A 127 -19.35 9.99 -5.17
N VAL A 128 -18.17 10.47 -5.52
CA VAL A 128 -17.41 11.42 -4.68
C VAL A 128 -17.65 12.88 -5.06
N GLY A 129 -18.43 13.13 -6.11
CA GLY A 129 -18.71 14.47 -6.59
C GLY A 129 -17.82 14.86 -7.76
#